data_ca6ebc052e04269290ce37ab6751e53c
#
_entry.id   ca6ebc052e04269290ce37ab6751e53c
#
_cell.length_a   1.000
_cell.length_b   1.000
_cell.length_c   1.000
_cell.angle_alpha   90.00
_cell.angle_beta   90.00
_cell.angle_gamma   90.00
#
_symmetry.space_group_name_H-M   'P 1'
#
loop_
_entity.id
_entity.type
_entity.pdbx_description
1 polymer ?
#
loop_
_entity_poly.entity_id
_entity_poly.type
_entity_poly.pdbx_seq_one_letter_code
_entity_poly.pdbx_strand_id
1 'polypeptide(L)'
;MFKYEYDFSIVMGYYNRKPQLTNTLDKFKETYGEYNYEVIIVDDNSTAEHSLDELVKGYDYPINLIKITAEEKGNRINPSTVYNKGFREAKGKIVVIQNPECIHFGNLLGHLRSNLGHNDYFAFSAYNCTSADFTDNLLKNIHLVNDPNFNAQNNICWYNHPTTRPVHYHFCAAMMNDNLKMLGGFDEEFAKGAWFDDNEILLSISVNLGLKIQTLSPDVGFVVHQWHPRDAESKFTQEEHKALIEKNKALYDGYVKYHEEHQMQFPKLLHLYWDGSNFSYLNLLTVLSFNRYHTGWKINVFCPKDPVKTKSWTTNEQKDEYTGKNYFDELNKILNVNIHYIDFNNLPFKHKDASEVIKSDFFRLYVLNKYGGLWSDFDIVYTNNVEKYHKTHVKGDKKMLIYRYLWEEANRYVIPIGLFLGRKHNSILSGILQNIEKFYNPDQYQCLGCQMFQYIFNKENYMNAKPVLQKMKLTELGMQDAQCYLPMKWNELDKMYKDPSVKAVSVETDPDVFGVHWFNGAADAKHYCNNLDLDKLKSSSPQCLIDELVKKYI
;
A
#
# COMPACT_ATOMS: atom_id res chain seq x y z
N MET A 1 1.80 6.60 -13.45
CA MET A 1 2.60 5.55 -12.78
C MET A 1 2.23 4.18 -13.33
N PHE A 2 1.01 3.73 -13.17
CA PHE A 2 0.52 2.50 -13.79
C PHE A 2 -0.17 2.81 -15.13
N LYS A 3 -0.06 1.89 -16.09
CA LYS A 3 -0.77 1.93 -17.37
C LYS A 3 -1.94 0.96 -17.29
N TYR A 4 -3.10 1.35 -17.79
CA TYR A 4 -4.32 0.55 -17.77
C TYR A 4 -4.76 0.24 -19.20
N GLU A 5 -5.26 -0.98 -19.41
CA GLU A 5 -5.78 -1.47 -20.70
C GLU A 5 -7.30 -1.28 -20.76
N TYR A 6 -7.96 -1.35 -19.59
CA TYR A 6 -9.40 -1.24 -19.44
C TYR A 6 -9.79 -0.06 -18.54
N ASP A 7 -11.01 0.41 -18.66
CA ASP A 7 -11.59 1.36 -17.71
C ASP A 7 -11.87 0.64 -16.38
N PHE A 8 -12.32 -0.64 -16.44
CA PHE A 8 -12.70 -1.41 -15.27
C PHE A 8 -12.12 -2.83 -15.30
N SER A 9 -11.71 -3.33 -14.12
CA SER A 9 -11.54 -4.75 -13.85
C SER A 9 -12.57 -5.16 -12.79
N ILE A 10 -13.46 -6.10 -13.12
CA ILE A 10 -14.41 -6.68 -12.17
C ILE A 10 -13.78 -7.97 -11.64
N VAL A 11 -13.42 -8.01 -10.36
CA VAL A 11 -12.68 -9.12 -9.74
C VAL A 11 -13.59 -9.90 -8.81
N MET A 12 -13.67 -11.22 -9.01
CA MET A 12 -14.53 -12.13 -8.27
C MET A 12 -13.75 -13.32 -7.71
N GLY A 13 -13.88 -13.58 -6.40
CA GLY A 13 -13.54 -14.87 -5.82
C GLY A 13 -14.70 -15.85 -6.04
N TYR A 14 -14.44 -17.02 -6.61
CA TYR A 14 -15.48 -17.97 -6.99
C TYR A 14 -15.28 -19.32 -6.30
N TYR A 15 -16.36 -19.89 -5.74
CA TYR A 15 -16.40 -21.27 -5.23
C TYR A 15 -17.82 -21.84 -5.31
N ASN A 16 -18.05 -22.88 -6.15
CA ASN A 16 -19.29 -23.66 -6.26
C ASN A 16 -20.58 -22.84 -6.45
N ARG A 17 -20.58 -21.82 -7.32
CA ARG A 17 -21.72 -20.90 -7.54
C ARG A 17 -22.01 -20.66 -9.03
N LYS A 18 -21.88 -21.71 -9.86
CA LYS A 18 -22.04 -21.57 -11.30
C LYS A 18 -23.37 -20.98 -11.74
N PRO A 19 -24.56 -21.39 -11.18
CA PRO A 19 -25.84 -20.79 -11.56
C PRO A 19 -25.90 -19.28 -11.27
N GLN A 20 -25.45 -18.88 -10.05
CA GLN A 20 -25.46 -17.47 -9.64
C GLN A 20 -24.51 -16.63 -10.49
N LEU A 21 -23.31 -17.14 -10.76
CA LEU A 21 -22.34 -16.47 -11.62
C LEU A 21 -22.87 -16.32 -13.04
N THR A 22 -23.54 -17.34 -13.60
CA THR A 22 -24.15 -17.26 -14.94
C THR A 22 -25.11 -16.08 -15.03
N ASN A 23 -26.05 -15.95 -14.09
CA ASN A 23 -26.98 -14.81 -14.04
C ASN A 23 -26.24 -13.46 -13.98
N THR A 24 -25.15 -13.39 -13.22
CA THR A 24 -24.33 -12.18 -13.08
C THR A 24 -23.64 -11.83 -14.40
N LEU A 25 -23.01 -12.80 -15.07
CA LEU A 25 -22.31 -12.58 -16.35
C LEU A 25 -23.28 -12.25 -17.49
N ASP A 26 -24.46 -12.88 -17.53
CA ASP A 26 -25.51 -12.58 -18.49
C ASP A 26 -25.98 -11.12 -18.32
N LYS A 27 -26.13 -10.67 -17.07
CA LYS A 27 -26.50 -9.29 -16.79
C LYS A 27 -25.42 -8.27 -17.19
N PHE A 28 -24.15 -8.62 -17.08
CA PHE A 28 -23.06 -7.76 -17.59
C PHE A 28 -23.12 -7.64 -19.11
N LYS A 29 -23.36 -8.74 -19.82
CA LYS A 29 -23.54 -8.73 -21.28
C LYS A 29 -24.70 -7.83 -21.69
N GLU A 30 -25.82 -7.89 -20.97
CA GLU A 30 -26.99 -7.05 -21.23
C GLU A 30 -26.73 -5.57 -20.97
N THR A 31 -25.97 -5.25 -19.89
CA THR A 31 -25.92 -3.88 -19.35
C THR A 31 -24.69 -3.10 -19.80
N TYR A 32 -23.54 -3.77 -20.03
CA TYR A 32 -22.23 -3.11 -20.11
C TYR A 32 -21.51 -3.23 -21.46
N GLY A 33 -22.22 -3.59 -22.53
CA GLY A 33 -21.62 -3.78 -23.86
C GLY A 33 -20.90 -2.54 -24.45
N GLU A 34 -21.18 -1.34 -23.92
CA GLU A 34 -20.53 -0.08 -24.34
C GLU A 34 -19.27 0.29 -23.53
N TYR A 35 -18.97 -0.48 -22.46
CA TYR A 35 -17.85 -0.18 -21.57
C TYR A 35 -16.61 -1.01 -21.92
N ASN A 36 -15.44 -0.40 -21.76
CA ASN A 36 -14.15 -1.10 -21.86
C ASN A 36 -13.81 -1.73 -20.50
N TYR A 37 -14.16 -3.01 -20.30
CA TYR A 37 -13.95 -3.72 -19.05
C TYR A 37 -13.45 -5.14 -19.28
N GLU A 38 -12.86 -5.70 -18.25
CA GLU A 38 -12.53 -7.11 -18.12
C GLU A 38 -13.17 -7.69 -16.86
N VAL A 39 -13.43 -9.01 -16.88
CA VAL A 39 -13.84 -9.77 -15.70
C VAL A 39 -12.71 -10.74 -15.33
N ILE A 40 -12.32 -10.76 -14.06
CA ILE A 40 -11.32 -11.68 -13.53
C ILE A 40 -12.02 -12.55 -12.50
N ILE A 41 -12.05 -13.87 -12.77
CA ILE A 41 -12.66 -14.86 -11.91
C ILE A 41 -11.55 -15.74 -11.35
N VAL A 42 -11.44 -15.79 -10.04
CA VAL A 42 -10.48 -16.67 -9.36
C VAL A 42 -11.24 -17.83 -8.75
N ASP A 43 -11.15 -18.99 -9.39
CA ASP A 43 -11.80 -20.23 -8.96
C ASP A 43 -11.00 -20.90 -7.84
N ASP A 44 -11.56 -20.88 -6.65
CA ASP A 44 -10.97 -21.41 -5.42
C ASP A 44 -11.13 -22.95 -5.32
N ASN A 45 -10.72 -23.65 -6.37
CA ASN A 45 -10.82 -25.11 -6.45
C ASN A 45 -12.25 -25.63 -6.28
N SER A 46 -13.15 -25.18 -7.15
CA SER A 46 -14.53 -25.68 -7.22
C SER A 46 -14.60 -27.12 -7.70
N THR A 47 -15.72 -27.79 -7.41
CA THR A 47 -15.98 -29.15 -7.90
C THR A 47 -16.21 -29.18 -9.42
N ALA A 48 -16.05 -30.35 -10.06
CA ALA A 48 -16.20 -30.50 -11.50
C ALA A 48 -17.57 -30.03 -12.03
N GLU A 49 -18.63 -30.21 -11.27
CA GLU A 49 -19.99 -29.76 -11.59
C GLU A 49 -20.05 -28.24 -11.76
N HIS A 50 -19.27 -27.53 -10.95
CA HIS A 50 -19.19 -26.09 -10.95
C HIS A 50 -18.04 -25.51 -11.80
N SER A 51 -17.42 -26.36 -12.68
CA SER A 51 -16.38 -25.88 -13.60
C SER A 51 -16.89 -24.78 -14.53
N LEU A 52 -16.05 -23.77 -14.73
CA LEU A 52 -16.34 -22.59 -15.55
C LEU A 52 -15.72 -22.65 -16.95
N ASP A 53 -14.93 -23.67 -17.29
CA ASP A 53 -14.14 -23.73 -18.53
C ASP A 53 -14.96 -23.52 -19.80
N GLU A 54 -16.15 -24.09 -19.86
CA GLU A 54 -17.04 -23.92 -21.02
C GLU A 54 -17.92 -22.67 -20.88
N LEU A 55 -18.29 -22.30 -19.65
CA LEU A 55 -19.14 -21.14 -19.41
C LEU A 55 -18.47 -19.86 -19.93
N VAL A 56 -17.20 -19.64 -19.57
CA VAL A 56 -16.50 -18.38 -19.89
C VAL A 56 -16.28 -18.18 -21.39
N LYS A 57 -16.26 -19.27 -22.17
CA LYS A 57 -16.14 -19.20 -23.64
C LYS A 57 -17.39 -18.65 -24.34
N GLY A 58 -18.53 -18.64 -23.65
CA GLY A 58 -19.82 -18.18 -24.18
C GLY A 58 -19.99 -16.66 -24.19
N TYR A 59 -19.03 -15.92 -23.65
CA TYR A 59 -19.11 -14.46 -23.54
C TYR A 59 -18.16 -13.76 -24.53
N ASP A 60 -18.58 -12.64 -25.06
CA ASP A 60 -17.90 -11.84 -26.09
C ASP A 60 -17.04 -10.68 -25.50
N TYR A 61 -16.96 -10.61 -24.18
CA TYR A 61 -16.09 -9.68 -23.45
C TYR A 61 -14.96 -10.43 -22.71
N PRO A 62 -13.83 -9.76 -22.41
CA PRO A 62 -12.68 -10.42 -21.80
C PRO A 62 -12.97 -11.00 -20.42
N ILE A 63 -12.81 -12.32 -20.29
CA ILE A 63 -12.88 -13.03 -19.00
C ILE A 63 -11.54 -13.75 -18.77
N ASN A 64 -10.85 -13.41 -17.69
CA ASN A 64 -9.66 -14.09 -17.22
C ASN A 64 -10.03 -15.06 -16.10
N LEU A 65 -10.00 -16.37 -16.37
CA LEU A 65 -10.28 -17.43 -15.39
C LEU A 65 -8.96 -17.95 -14.81
N ILE A 66 -8.76 -17.71 -13.52
CA ILE A 66 -7.60 -18.16 -12.75
C ILE A 66 -8.04 -19.31 -11.85
N LYS A 67 -7.34 -20.43 -11.88
CA LYS A 67 -7.66 -21.59 -11.03
C LYS A 67 -6.65 -21.72 -9.89
N ILE A 68 -7.17 -21.93 -8.68
CA ILE A 68 -6.38 -22.25 -7.49
C ILE A 68 -6.38 -23.77 -7.36
N THR A 69 -5.21 -24.36 -7.14
CA THR A 69 -5.09 -25.81 -6.93
C THR A 69 -5.59 -26.21 -5.54
N ALA A 70 -5.87 -27.50 -5.35
CA ALA A 70 -6.26 -28.03 -4.04
C ALA A 70 -5.16 -27.80 -2.97
N GLU A 71 -3.91 -27.88 -3.38
CA GLU A 71 -2.75 -27.62 -2.51
C GLU A 71 -2.68 -26.14 -2.09
N GLU A 72 -2.83 -25.20 -3.03
CA GLU A 72 -2.87 -23.76 -2.75
C GLU A 72 -4.06 -23.39 -1.85
N LYS A 73 -5.21 -24.00 -2.04
CA LYS A 73 -6.39 -23.76 -1.21
C LYS A 73 -6.21 -24.27 0.22
N GLY A 74 -5.72 -25.49 0.38
CA GLY A 74 -5.65 -26.16 1.68
C GLY A 74 -7.01 -26.15 2.39
N ASN A 75 -7.01 -25.85 3.70
CA ASN A 75 -8.22 -25.76 4.54
C ASN A 75 -8.76 -24.33 4.67
N ARG A 76 -8.31 -23.40 3.86
CA ARG A 76 -8.75 -22.01 3.90
C ARG A 76 -10.22 -21.85 3.54
N ILE A 77 -10.91 -20.97 4.28
CA ILE A 77 -12.30 -20.57 3.99
C ILE A 77 -12.43 -19.06 3.71
N ASN A 78 -11.52 -18.25 4.26
CA ASN A 78 -11.50 -16.81 4.02
C ASN A 78 -10.97 -16.50 2.59
N PRO A 79 -11.62 -15.62 1.82
CA PRO A 79 -11.31 -15.39 0.42
C PRO A 79 -10.17 -14.38 0.18
N SER A 80 -9.51 -13.81 1.20
CA SER A 80 -8.50 -12.73 1.07
C SER A 80 -7.45 -13.02 0.00
N THR A 81 -6.82 -14.21 0.03
CA THR A 81 -5.79 -14.61 -0.94
C THR A 81 -6.35 -14.84 -2.34
N VAL A 82 -7.63 -15.24 -2.43
CA VAL A 82 -8.34 -15.44 -3.71
C VAL A 82 -8.48 -14.11 -4.43
N TYR A 83 -9.02 -13.11 -3.73
CA TYR A 83 -9.15 -11.75 -4.27
C TYR A 83 -7.80 -11.15 -4.63
N ASN A 84 -6.79 -11.28 -3.76
CA ASN A 84 -5.45 -10.76 -4.03
C ASN A 84 -4.82 -11.35 -5.29
N LYS A 85 -5.07 -12.63 -5.58
CA LYS A 85 -4.62 -13.27 -6.82
C LYS A 85 -5.26 -12.58 -8.05
N GLY A 86 -6.56 -12.28 -7.98
CA GLY A 86 -7.27 -11.52 -9.01
C GLY A 86 -6.81 -10.06 -9.14
N PHE A 87 -6.54 -9.39 -8.02
CA PHE A 87 -6.08 -8.01 -8.02
C PHE A 87 -4.72 -7.82 -8.68
N ARG A 88 -3.83 -8.80 -8.57
CA ARG A 88 -2.52 -8.78 -9.26
C ARG A 88 -2.66 -8.79 -10.77
N GLU A 89 -3.71 -9.40 -11.31
CA GLU A 89 -3.99 -9.49 -12.75
C GLU A 89 -4.81 -8.31 -13.28
N ALA A 90 -5.37 -7.47 -12.40
CA ALA A 90 -6.28 -6.40 -12.78
C ALA A 90 -5.57 -5.29 -13.59
N LYS A 91 -6.04 -5.08 -14.83
CA LYS A 91 -5.52 -4.11 -15.79
C LYS A 91 -6.45 -2.91 -15.99
N GLY A 92 -7.60 -2.88 -15.34
CA GLY A 92 -8.53 -1.77 -15.34
C GLY A 92 -8.09 -0.61 -14.44
N LYS A 93 -8.45 0.60 -14.83
CA LYS A 93 -8.20 1.82 -14.05
C LYS A 93 -8.97 1.84 -12.73
N ILE A 94 -10.19 1.31 -12.76
CA ILE A 94 -11.08 1.13 -11.60
C ILE A 94 -11.20 -0.37 -11.35
N VAL A 95 -11.04 -0.81 -10.11
CA VAL A 95 -11.32 -2.19 -9.71
C VAL A 95 -12.67 -2.22 -9.00
N VAL A 96 -13.55 -3.11 -9.49
CA VAL A 96 -14.79 -3.50 -8.82
C VAL A 96 -14.52 -4.82 -8.13
N ILE A 97 -14.59 -4.83 -6.80
CA ILE A 97 -14.49 -6.01 -5.95
C ILE A 97 -15.89 -6.57 -5.81
N GLN A 98 -16.12 -7.82 -6.18
CA GLN A 98 -17.47 -8.34 -6.26
C GLN A 98 -17.54 -9.82 -5.90
N ASN A 99 -18.64 -10.22 -5.24
CA ASN A 99 -19.02 -11.61 -5.10
C ASN A 99 -19.70 -12.12 -6.39
N PRO A 100 -19.50 -13.38 -6.79
CA PRO A 100 -20.03 -13.92 -8.04
C PRO A 100 -21.57 -13.96 -8.10
N GLU A 101 -22.24 -13.99 -6.95
CA GLU A 101 -23.69 -13.98 -6.81
C GLU A 101 -24.32 -12.58 -6.82
N CYS A 102 -23.56 -11.51 -6.97
CA CYS A 102 -24.08 -10.12 -6.97
C CYS A 102 -24.45 -9.65 -8.38
N ILE A 103 -25.74 -9.59 -8.69
CA ILE A 103 -26.26 -9.10 -9.98
C ILE A 103 -26.44 -7.57 -9.93
N HIS A 104 -25.92 -6.86 -10.92
CA HIS A 104 -26.06 -5.41 -11.04
C HIS A 104 -27.40 -4.97 -11.60
N PHE A 105 -28.02 -3.96 -11.00
CA PHE A 105 -29.17 -3.23 -11.49
C PHE A 105 -28.88 -1.75 -11.54
N GLY A 106 -29.20 -1.11 -12.68
CA GLY A 106 -28.78 0.25 -13.00
C GLY A 106 -27.38 0.31 -13.64
N ASN A 107 -27.00 1.51 -14.10
CA ASN A 107 -25.71 1.71 -14.78
C ASN A 107 -24.60 2.04 -13.78
N LEU A 108 -24.16 1.05 -12.99
CA LEU A 108 -23.14 1.24 -11.96
C LEU A 108 -21.79 1.61 -12.55
N LEU A 109 -21.34 0.97 -13.66
CA LEU A 109 -20.05 1.32 -14.28
C LEU A 109 -20.04 2.75 -14.83
N GLY A 110 -21.14 3.23 -15.41
CA GLY A 110 -21.28 4.61 -15.85
C GLY A 110 -21.18 5.60 -14.70
N HIS A 111 -21.81 5.29 -13.57
CA HIS A 111 -21.71 6.11 -12.37
C HIS A 111 -20.26 6.15 -11.84
N LEU A 112 -19.58 4.99 -11.75
CA LEU A 112 -18.19 4.91 -11.30
C LEU A 112 -17.27 5.73 -12.21
N ARG A 113 -17.40 5.60 -13.54
CA ARG A 113 -16.59 6.35 -14.51
C ARG A 113 -16.67 7.85 -14.31
N SER A 114 -17.86 8.35 -13.94
CA SER A 114 -18.14 9.78 -13.82
C SER A 114 -17.83 10.36 -12.44
N ASN A 115 -17.89 9.56 -11.37
CA ASN A 115 -17.92 10.05 -9.99
C ASN A 115 -16.80 9.48 -9.09
N LEU A 116 -16.22 8.33 -9.40
CA LEU A 116 -15.20 7.74 -8.55
C LEU A 116 -13.84 8.41 -8.76
N GLY A 117 -13.34 9.09 -7.73
CA GLY A 117 -12.04 9.72 -7.72
C GLY A 117 -10.99 8.95 -6.91
N HIS A 118 -9.75 9.48 -6.90
CA HIS A 118 -8.64 8.90 -6.11
C HIS A 118 -8.83 9.00 -4.59
N ASN A 119 -9.83 9.75 -4.13
CA ASN A 119 -10.11 9.91 -2.71
C ASN A 119 -11.31 9.09 -2.24
N ASP A 120 -11.90 8.27 -3.11
CA ASP A 120 -13.16 7.61 -2.84
C ASP A 120 -13.03 6.09 -2.82
N TYR A 121 -13.82 5.46 -1.95
CA TYR A 121 -14.22 4.07 -1.99
C TYR A 121 -15.75 4.02 -1.98
N PHE A 122 -16.35 3.40 -3.00
CA PHE A 122 -17.79 3.24 -3.11
C PHE A 122 -18.19 1.78 -2.87
N ALA A 123 -18.96 1.51 -1.81
CA ALA A 123 -19.70 0.28 -1.66
C ALA A 123 -21.07 0.43 -2.33
N PHE A 124 -21.57 -0.62 -2.94
CA PHE A 124 -22.90 -0.57 -3.57
C PHE A 124 -23.97 -0.98 -2.58
N SER A 125 -25.16 -0.41 -2.70
CA SER A 125 -26.33 -0.94 -2.01
C SER A 125 -26.56 -2.37 -2.46
N ALA A 126 -26.69 -3.31 -1.51
CA ALA A 126 -26.79 -4.75 -1.77
C ALA A 126 -28.08 -5.30 -1.14
N TYR A 127 -28.99 -5.74 -1.98
CA TYR A 127 -30.26 -6.34 -1.56
C TYR A 127 -30.09 -7.84 -1.35
N ASN A 128 -30.58 -8.37 -0.23
CA ASN A 128 -30.39 -9.76 0.14
C ASN A 128 -31.56 -10.65 -0.28
N CYS A 129 -31.27 -11.79 -0.90
CA CYS A 129 -32.24 -12.86 -1.14
C CYS A 129 -32.09 -13.97 -0.10
N THR A 130 -33.21 -14.42 0.49
CA THR A 130 -33.24 -15.36 1.61
C THR A 130 -33.47 -16.83 1.19
N SER A 131 -33.87 -17.07 -0.06
CA SER A 131 -34.06 -18.41 -0.66
C SER A 131 -33.90 -18.37 -2.18
N ALA A 132 -33.74 -19.53 -2.81
CA ALA A 132 -33.69 -19.66 -4.26
C ALA A 132 -35.01 -19.19 -4.91
N ASP A 133 -36.14 -19.64 -4.44
CA ASP A 133 -37.47 -19.25 -4.95
C ASP A 133 -37.67 -17.73 -4.83
N PHE A 134 -37.21 -17.13 -3.73
CA PHE A 134 -37.27 -15.71 -3.54
C PHE A 134 -36.38 -14.98 -4.55
N THR A 135 -35.18 -15.48 -4.81
CA THR A 135 -34.26 -14.94 -5.82
C THR A 135 -34.95 -14.94 -7.19
N ASP A 136 -35.50 -16.05 -7.61
CA ASP A 136 -36.17 -16.19 -8.91
C ASP A 136 -37.41 -15.28 -9.05
N ASN A 137 -38.19 -15.14 -7.99
CA ASN A 137 -39.33 -14.23 -7.98
C ASN A 137 -38.88 -12.75 -8.08
N LEU A 138 -37.86 -12.37 -7.28
CA LEU A 138 -37.36 -11.00 -7.28
C LEU A 138 -36.72 -10.62 -8.63
N LEU A 139 -35.94 -11.50 -9.25
CA LEU A 139 -35.30 -11.22 -10.54
C LEU A 139 -36.35 -11.00 -11.65
N LYS A 140 -37.51 -11.63 -11.57
CA LYS A 140 -38.65 -11.39 -12.48
C LYS A 140 -39.41 -10.11 -12.17
N ASN A 141 -39.35 -9.63 -10.93
CA ASN A 141 -40.14 -8.50 -10.41
C ASN A 141 -39.26 -7.50 -9.66
N ILE A 142 -38.16 -7.07 -10.26
CA ILE A 142 -37.12 -6.29 -9.58
C ILE A 142 -37.62 -4.98 -8.97
N HIS A 143 -38.74 -4.41 -9.48
CA HIS A 143 -39.35 -3.22 -8.91
C HIS A 143 -39.83 -3.41 -7.45
N LEU A 144 -40.05 -4.65 -7.01
CA LEU A 144 -40.44 -4.99 -5.63
C LEU A 144 -39.37 -4.64 -4.59
N VAL A 145 -38.13 -4.45 -4.99
CA VAL A 145 -37.04 -3.97 -4.10
C VAL A 145 -37.42 -2.67 -3.39
N ASN A 146 -38.18 -1.81 -4.07
CA ASN A 146 -38.62 -0.52 -3.56
C ASN A 146 -40.00 -0.55 -2.86
N ASP A 147 -40.62 -1.73 -2.74
CA ASP A 147 -41.90 -1.88 -2.06
C ASP A 147 -41.70 -2.19 -0.56
N PRO A 148 -42.03 -1.23 0.34
CA PRO A 148 -41.86 -1.45 1.78
C PRO A 148 -42.72 -2.59 2.32
N ASN A 149 -43.88 -2.85 1.76
CA ASN A 149 -44.78 -3.95 2.20
C ASN A 149 -44.18 -5.30 1.80
N PHE A 150 -43.67 -5.41 0.58
CA PHE A 150 -42.97 -6.59 0.11
C PHE A 150 -41.76 -6.92 1.00
N ASN A 151 -40.96 -5.90 1.30
CA ASN A 151 -39.78 -6.04 2.17
C ASN A 151 -40.17 -6.48 3.59
N ALA A 152 -41.20 -5.89 4.17
CA ALA A 152 -41.67 -6.24 5.52
C ALA A 152 -42.26 -7.67 5.58
N GLN A 153 -43.08 -8.06 4.61
CA GLN A 153 -43.69 -9.39 4.53
C GLN A 153 -42.66 -10.52 4.41
N ASN A 154 -41.54 -10.25 3.70
CA ASN A 154 -40.51 -11.25 3.48
C ASN A 154 -39.35 -11.16 4.48
N ASN A 155 -39.46 -10.30 5.51
CA ASN A 155 -38.42 -10.05 6.51
C ASN A 155 -37.05 -9.77 5.89
N ILE A 156 -37.02 -8.96 4.82
CA ILE A 156 -35.84 -8.71 4.02
C ILE A 156 -35.18 -7.42 4.46
N CYS A 157 -33.87 -7.45 4.54
CA CYS A 157 -33.04 -6.31 4.79
C CYS A 157 -31.94 -6.17 3.72
N TRP A 158 -31.49 -4.95 3.52
CA TRP A 158 -30.30 -4.66 2.75
C TRP A 158 -29.06 -5.17 3.49
N TYR A 159 -28.11 -5.78 2.78
CA TYR A 159 -26.78 -6.07 3.31
C TYR A 159 -25.95 -4.79 3.42
N ASN A 160 -25.99 -3.94 2.39
CA ASN A 160 -25.48 -2.57 2.41
C ASN A 160 -26.59 -1.62 2.02
N HIS A 161 -26.72 -0.49 2.74
CA HIS A 161 -27.63 0.58 2.37
C HIS A 161 -27.19 1.89 3.06
N PRO A 162 -27.17 3.04 2.36
CA PRO A 162 -26.58 4.28 2.89
C PRO A 162 -27.21 4.80 4.17
N THR A 163 -28.51 4.51 4.40
CA THR A 163 -29.25 5.02 5.57
C THR A 163 -29.63 3.94 6.58
N THR A 164 -30.05 2.75 6.13
CA THR A 164 -30.56 1.71 7.01
C THR A 164 -29.50 0.72 7.48
N ARG A 165 -28.43 0.50 6.70
CA ARG A 165 -27.32 -0.38 7.05
C ARG A 165 -26.02 0.04 6.34
N PRO A 166 -25.37 1.11 6.76
CA PRO A 166 -24.15 1.62 6.12
C PRO A 166 -22.90 0.84 6.59
N VAL A 167 -22.82 -0.46 6.27
CA VAL A 167 -21.69 -1.32 6.65
C VAL A 167 -20.51 -1.25 5.69
N HIS A 168 -20.73 -0.80 4.45
CA HIS A 168 -19.72 -0.56 3.42
C HIS A 168 -18.93 -1.79 2.95
N TYR A 169 -19.39 -3.00 3.23
CA TYR A 169 -18.67 -4.23 2.90
C TYR A 169 -18.52 -4.43 1.39
N HIS A 170 -17.53 -5.26 1.02
CA HIS A 170 -17.08 -5.43 -0.35
C HIS A 170 -17.89 -6.43 -1.20
N PHE A 171 -19.10 -6.81 -0.80
CA PHE A 171 -19.96 -7.68 -1.66
C PHE A 171 -20.03 -7.20 -3.09
N CYS A 172 -20.12 -5.90 -3.26
CA CYS A 172 -19.80 -5.18 -4.47
C CYS A 172 -19.34 -3.77 -4.08
N ALA A 173 -18.09 -3.46 -4.40
CA ALA A 173 -17.48 -2.17 -4.07
C ALA A 173 -16.44 -1.79 -5.13
N ALA A 174 -16.06 -0.52 -5.19
CA ALA A 174 -15.11 -0.04 -6.17
C ALA A 174 -14.14 1.00 -5.62
N MET A 175 -12.90 0.96 -6.11
CA MET A 175 -11.89 1.97 -5.89
C MET A 175 -10.95 2.09 -7.10
N MET A 176 -10.16 3.16 -7.13
CA MET A 176 -9.10 3.28 -8.11
C MET A 176 -8.04 2.18 -7.92
N ASN A 177 -7.65 1.52 -9.01
CA ASN A 177 -6.65 0.45 -8.98
C ASN A 177 -5.30 0.89 -8.43
N ASP A 178 -4.91 2.15 -8.66
CA ASP A 178 -3.72 2.74 -8.03
C ASP A 178 -3.78 2.62 -6.50
N ASN A 179 -4.92 2.93 -5.89
CA ASN A 179 -5.12 2.83 -4.44
C ASN A 179 -5.07 1.38 -3.96
N LEU A 180 -5.73 0.48 -4.68
CA LEU A 180 -5.70 -0.94 -4.34
C LEU A 180 -4.28 -1.52 -4.39
N LYS A 181 -3.47 -1.11 -5.37
CA LYS A 181 -2.05 -1.50 -5.46
C LYS A 181 -1.23 -0.96 -4.30
N MET A 182 -1.47 0.30 -3.88
CA MET A 182 -0.77 0.86 -2.70
C MET A 182 -1.16 0.14 -1.40
N LEU A 183 -2.40 -0.32 -1.31
CA LEU A 183 -2.90 -1.09 -0.18
C LEU A 183 -2.34 -2.53 -0.17
N GLY A 184 -2.08 -3.10 -1.36
CA GLY A 184 -1.69 -4.51 -1.54
C GLY A 184 -2.87 -5.49 -1.51
N GLY A 185 -4.11 -4.98 -1.57
CA GLY A 185 -5.33 -5.78 -1.45
C GLY A 185 -5.70 -6.08 0.01
N PHE A 186 -6.29 -7.27 0.23
CA PHE A 186 -6.62 -7.76 1.57
C PHE A 186 -5.37 -8.18 2.35
N ASP A 187 -5.42 -8.09 3.66
CA ASP A 187 -4.38 -8.65 4.52
C ASP A 187 -4.50 -10.19 4.57
N GLU A 188 -3.50 -10.88 4.03
CA GLU A 188 -3.52 -12.35 3.92
C GLU A 188 -3.36 -13.07 5.27
N GLU A 189 -3.02 -12.37 6.36
CA GLU A 189 -3.07 -12.96 7.71
C GLU A 189 -4.50 -13.40 8.08
N PHE A 190 -5.53 -12.71 7.57
CA PHE A 190 -6.93 -13.09 7.76
C PHE A 190 -7.32 -14.37 7.02
N ALA A 191 -6.55 -14.80 6.03
CA ALA A 191 -6.78 -16.09 5.36
C ALA A 191 -6.65 -17.30 6.29
N LYS A 192 -5.99 -17.15 7.45
CA LYS A 192 -5.78 -18.18 8.45
C LYS A 192 -6.96 -18.40 9.42
N GLY A 193 -8.02 -17.63 9.28
CA GLY A 193 -9.22 -17.66 10.10
C GLY A 193 -10.50 -17.52 9.26
N ALA A 194 -11.58 -17.02 9.87
CA ALA A 194 -12.85 -16.76 9.20
C ALA A 194 -13.34 -15.34 9.51
N TRP A 195 -14.01 -14.71 8.53
CA TRP A 195 -14.58 -13.36 8.63
C TRP A 195 -13.53 -12.27 8.90
N PHE A 196 -13.97 -11.07 9.18
CA PHE A 196 -13.20 -9.86 9.51
C PHE A 196 -12.30 -9.30 8.41
N ASP A 197 -12.19 -9.93 7.26
CA ASP A 197 -11.53 -9.40 6.05
C ASP A 197 -12.23 -8.12 5.54
N ASP A 198 -13.57 -8.07 5.55
CA ASP A 198 -14.37 -6.87 5.28
C ASP A 198 -14.02 -5.71 6.21
N ASN A 199 -13.92 -6.00 7.51
CA ASN A 199 -13.62 -5.00 8.53
C ASN A 199 -12.18 -4.49 8.40
N GLU A 200 -11.22 -5.40 8.15
CA GLU A 200 -9.80 -5.06 7.99
C GLU A 200 -9.58 -4.18 6.76
N ILE A 201 -10.11 -4.56 5.59
CA ILE A 201 -9.89 -3.76 4.38
C ILE A 201 -10.48 -2.35 4.52
N LEU A 202 -11.65 -2.19 5.17
CA LEU A 202 -12.23 -0.87 5.44
C LEU A 202 -11.37 -0.05 6.41
N LEU A 203 -10.81 -0.68 7.44
CA LEU A 203 -9.87 -0.04 8.35
C LEU A 203 -8.62 0.43 7.59
N SER A 204 -8.04 -0.45 6.77
CA SER A 204 -6.87 -0.15 5.95
C SER A 204 -7.15 0.94 4.91
N ILE A 205 -8.28 0.92 4.23
CA ILE A 205 -8.72 1.98 3.31
C ILE A 205 -8.78 3.34 4.03
N SER A 206 -9.32 3.35 5.25
CA SER A 206 -9.43 4.56 6.05
C SER A 206 -8.07 5.05 6.57
N VAL A 207 -7.28 4.16 7.19
CA VAL A 207 -6.06 4.52 7.93
C VAL A 207 -4.85 4.66 6.99
N ASN A 208 -4.66 3.70 6.06
CA ASN A 208 -3.50 3.69 5.18
C ASN A 208 -3.69 4.63 3.98
N LEU A 209 -4.90 4.69 3.40
CA LEU A 209 -5.17 5.49 2.21
C LEU A 209 -5.90 6.79 2.52
N GLY A 210 -6.60 6.90 3.64
CA GLY A 210 -7.42 8.06 3.99
C GLY A 210 -8.50 8.34 2.95
N LEU A 211 -9.15 7.28 2.40
CA LEU A 211 -10.23 7.45 1.43
C LEU A 211 -11.55 7.76 2.14
N LYS A 212 -12.41 8.46 1.41
CA LYS A 212 -13.80 8.65 1.81
C LYS A 212 -14.60 7.40 1.47
N ILE A 213 -15.11 6.72 2.48
CA ILE A 213 -15.92 5.52 2.36
C ILE A 213 -17.39 5.92 2.25
N GLN A 214 -18.09 5.44 1.22
CA GLN A 214 -19.50 5.77 0.97
C GLN A 214 -20.24 4.54 0.43
N THR A 215 -21.52 4.38 0.82
CA THR A 215 -22.44 3.46 0.14
C THR A 215 -23.28 4.25 -0.84
N LEU A 216 -23.34 3.81 -2.09
CA LEU A 216 -24.16 4.44 -3.14
C LEU A 216 -25.64 4.26 -2.85
N SER A 217 -26.45 5.31 -3.14
CA SER A 217 -27.91 5.22 -3.08
C SER A 217 -28.44 4.16 -4.05
N PRO A 218 -29.45 3.36 -3.68
CA PRO A 218 -30.13 2.45 -4.60
C PRO A 218 -30.70 3.17 -5.85
N ASP A 219 -30.99 4.47 -5.78
CA ASP A 219 -31.46 5.27 -6.91
C ASP A 219 -30.43 5.38 -8.05
N VAL A 220 -29.14 5.29 -7.72
CA VAL A 220 -28.05 5.26 -8.70
C VAL A 220 -27.94 3.90 -9.36
N GLY A 221 -28.18 2.86 -8.57
CA GLY A 221 -28.07 1.47 -8.90
C GLY A 221 -27.73 0.65 -7.64
N PHE A 222 -27.96 -0.63 -7.70
CA PHE A 222 -27.75 -1.54 -6.59
C PHE A 222 -27.38 -2.93 -7.10
N VAL A 223 -27.01 -3.83 -6.19
CA VAL A 223 -26.82 -5.24 -6.51
C VAL A 223 -27.84 -6.10 -5.78
N VAL A 224 -28.26 -7.19 -6.40
CA VAL A 224 -29.03 -8.25 -5.76
C VAL A 224 -28.07 -9.40 -5.43
N HIS A 225 -27.91 -9.65 -4.15
CA HIS A 225 -27.17 -10.81 -3.66
C HIS A 225 -28.08 -12.04 -3.70
N GLN A 226 -27.87 -12.88 -4.72
CA GLN A 226 -28.64 -14.12 -4.93
C GLN A 226 -28.41 -15.09 -3.78
N TRP A 227 -29.43 -15.82 -3.43
CA TRP A 227 -29.27 -16.90 -2.45
C TRP A 227 -28.36 -18.01 -2.97
N HIS A 228 -27.57 -18.58 -2.08
CA HIS A 228 -26.70 -19.73 -2.34
C HIS A 228 -26.45 -20.52 -1.06
N PRO A 229 -26.14 -21.85 -1.17
CA PRO A 229 -25.67 -22.65 -0.04
C PRO A 229 -24.34 -22.11 0.53
N ARG A 230 -24.10 -22.40 1.83
CA ARG A 230 -22.83 -22.03 2.50
C ARG A 230 -21.88 -23.22 2.58
N ASP A 231 -21.50 -23.75 1.44
CA ASP A 231 -20.76 -25.04 1.34
C ASP A 231 -19.36 -24.96 1.97
N ALA A 232 -18.71 -23.79 1.94
CA ALA A 232 -17.38 -23.65 2.51
C ALA A 232 -17.37 -23.79 4.05
N GLU A 233 -18.40 -23.28 4.71
CA GLU A 233 -18.54 -23.33 6.18
C GLU A 233 -18.97 -24.71 6.68
N SER A 234 -19.70 -25.49 5.86
CA SER A 234 -20.24 -26.81 6.22
C SER A 234 -19.18 -27.89 6.50
N LYS A 235 -17.91 -27.61 6.15
CA LYS A 235 -16.77 -28.51 6.38
C LYS A 235 -16.25 -28.51 7.82
N PHE A 236 -16.70 -27.56 8.64
CA PHE A 236 -16.24 -27.38 10.02
C PHE A 236 -17.36 -27.64 11.01
N THR A 237 -16.99 -28.15 12.18
CA THR A 237 -17.89 -28.15 13.32
C THR A 237 -18.20 -26.72 13.77
N GLN A 238 -19.26 -26.53 14.57
CA GLN A 238 -19.58 -25.18 15.09
C GLN A 238 -18.46 -24.64 15.97
N GLU A 239 -17.79 -25.48 16.75
CA GLU A 239 -16.67 -25.13 17.62
C GLU A 239 -15.44 -24.73 16.79
N GLU A 240 -15.09 -25.49 15.75
CA GLU A 240 -13.97 -25.15 14.85
C GLU A 240 -14.22 -23.83 14.11
N HIS A 241 -15.43 -23.64 13.55
CA HIS A 241 -15.79 -22.41 12.86
C HIS A 241 -15.75 -21.20 13.79
N LYS A 242 -16.27 -21.35 15.03
CA LYS A 242 -16.20 -20.32 16.06
C LYS A 242 -14.74 -19.95 16.40
N ALA A 243 -13.87 -20.94 16.56
CA ALA A 243 -12.45 -20.70 16.84
C ALA A 243 -11.76 -19.93 15.71
N LEU A 244 -12.08 -20.20 14.45
CA LEU A 244 -11.57 -19.46 13.29
C LEU A 244 -12.04 -17.99 13.27
N ILE A 245 -13.31 -17.75 13.65
CA ILE A 245 -13.86 -16.38 13.78
C ILE A 245 -13.18 -15.63 14.92
N GLU A 246 -13.03 -16.25 16.09
CA GLU A 246 -12.38 -15.64 17.26
C GLU A 246 -10.91 -15.27 16.95
N LYS A 247 -10.22 -16.11 16.18
CA LYS A 247 -8.86 -15.85 15.72
C LYS A 247 -8.76 -14.54 14.90
N ASN A 248 -9.60 -14.40 13.87
CA ASN A 248 -9.59 -13.18 13.04
C ASN A 248 -10.10 -11.97 13.82
N LYS A 249 -11.08 -12.16 14.71
CA LYS A 249 -11.55 -11.10 15.60
C LYS A 249 -10.43 -10.55 16.47
N ALA A 250 -9.66 -11.43 17.10
CA ALA A 250 -8.54 -11.01 17.96
C ALA A 250 -7.47 -10.26 17.17
N LEU A 251 -7.20 -10.68 15.93
CA LEU A 251 -6.27 -9.99 15.04
C LEU A 251 -6.79 -8.59 14.68
N TYR A 252 -8.06 -8.49 14.29
CA TYR A 252 -8.71 -7.21 13.95
C TYR A 252 -8.77 -6.25 15.15
N ASP A 253 -9.18 -6.73 16.32
CA ASP A 253 -9.22 -5.94 17.55
C ASP A 253 -7.81 -5.42 17.92
N GLY A 254 -6.78 -6.23 17.69
CA GLY A 254 -5.38 -5.82 17.83
C GLY A 254 -4.99 -4.67 16.90
N TYR A 255 -5.42 -4.71 15.64
CA TYR A 255 -5.18 -3.62 14.67
C TYR A 255 -5.93 -2.34 15.07
N VAL A 256 -7.21 -2.44 15.42
CA VAL A 256 -7.99 -1.28 15.89
C VAL A 256 -7.32 -0.62 17.08
N LYS A 257 -6.99 -1.41 18.12
CA LYS A 257 -6.31 -0.91 19.32
C LYS A 257 -4.98 -0.23 18.98
N TYR A 258 -4.17 -0.86 18.13
CA TYR A 258 -2.90 -0.27 17.69
C TYR A 258 -3.11 1.09 17.01
N HIS A 259 -4.10 1.20 16.11
CA HIS A 259 -4.37 2.45 15.40
C HIS A 259 -4.94 3.54 16.30
N GLU A 260 -5.72 3.19 17.33
CA GLU A 260 -6.22 4.13 18.33
C GLU A 260 -5.08 4.68 19.23
N GLU A 261 -4.16 3.80 19.63
CA GLU A 261 -3.00 4.18 20.46
C GLU A 261 -1.96 4.98 19.68
N HIS A 262 -1.81 4.71 18.39
CA HIS A 262 -0.79 5.28 17.51
C HIS A 262 -1.44 6.11 16.37
N GLN A 263 -2.30 7.06 16.74
CA GLN A 263 -2.89 7.98 15.77
C GLN A 263 -1.83 8.86 15.13
N MET A 264 -1.86 8.96 13.82
CA MET A 264 -0.93 9.74 13.03
C MET A 264 -1.67 10.63 12.03
N GLN A 265 -1.11 11.82 11.76
CA GLN A 265 -1.70 12.77 10.81
C GLN A 265 -1.45 12.39 9.33
N PHE A 266 -0.65 11.36 9.08
CA PHE A 266 -0.21 10.94 7.75
C PHE A 266 -0.71 9.52 7.46
N PRO A 267 -1.00 9.18 6.20
CA PRO A 267 -1.30 7.81 5.80
C PRO A 267 -0.20 6.83 6.25
N LYS A 268 -0.59 5.65 6.71
CA LYS A 268 0.36 4.62 7.17
C LYS A 268 0.88 3.80 5.99
N LEU A 269 1.52 4.50 5.07
CA LEU A 269 2.21 3.96 3.90
C LEU A 269 3.70 4.29 4.01
N LEU A 270 4.55 3.26 3.98
CA LEU A 270 5.98 3.43 3.78
C LEU A 270 6.30 3.29 2.30
N HIS A 271 7.06 4.24 1.75
CA HIS A 271 7.51 4.23 0.37
C HIS A 271 9.04 4.16 0.31
N LEU A 272 9.53 3.22 -0.47
CA LEU A 272 10.95 2.93 -0.68
C LEU A 272 11.23 2.83 -2.18
N TYR A 273 12.43 3.18 -2.63
CA TYR A 273 12.84 3.08 -4.03
C TYR A 273 14.13 2.28 -4.14
N TRP A 274 14.16 1.33 -5.10
CA TRP A 274 15.36 0.54 -5.38
C TRP A 274 15.66 0.54 -6.87
N ASP A 275 16.92 0.82 -7.22
CA ASP A 275 17.38 0.99 -8.60
C ASP A 275 17.62 -0.32 -9.36
N GLY A 276 17.42 -1.49 -8.71
CA GLY A 276 17.64 -2.81 -9.27
C GLY A 276 19.05 -3.35 -9.11
N SER A 277 19.95 -2.65 -8.41
CA SER A 277 21.28 -3.17 -8.04
C SER A 277 21.18 -4.30 -7.01
N ASN A 278 22.29 -5.00 -6.71
CA ASN A 278 22.31 -6.03 -5.68
C ASN A 278 21.87 -5.47 -4.32
N PHE A 279 20.91 -6.16 -3.69
CA PHE A 279 20.25 -5.77 -2.46
C PHE A 279 20.90 -6.47 -1.26
N SER A 280 21.58 -5.71 -0.40
CA SER A 280 22.28 -6.26 0.75
C SER A 280 21.31 -6.67 1.87
N TYR A 281 21.82 -7.45 2.83
CA TYR A 281 21.05 -7.79 4.03
C TYR A 281 20.69 -6.54 4.86
N LEU A 282 21.57 -5.52 4.90
CA LEU A 282 21.27 -4.27 5.58
C LEU A 282 20.12 -3.51 4.91
N ASN A 283 19.99 -3.56 3.58
CA ASN A 283 18.82 -2.99 2.90
C ASN A 283 17.53 -3.75 3.28
N LEU A 284 17.59 -5.09 3.34
CA LEU A 284 16.46 -5.89 3.83
C LEU A 284 16.12 -5.53 5.29
N LEU A 285 17.13 -5.27 6.11
CA LEU A 285 16.98 -4.93 7.52
C LEU A 285 16.16 -3.64 7.73
N THR A 286 16.20 -2.69 6.79
CA THR A 286 15.31 -1.52 6.81
C THR A 286 13.84 -1.95 6.90
N VAL A 287 13.41 -2.90 6.07
CA VAL A 287 12.03 -3.39 6.06
C VAL A 287 11.72 -4.26 7.29
N LEU A 288 12.62 -5.17 7.64
CA LEU A 288 12.43 -6.06 8.80
C LEU A 288 12.33 -5.24 10.11
N SER A 289 13.20 -4.25 10.27
CA SER A 289 13.20 -3.39 11.45
C SER A 289 11.98 -2.48 11.48
N PHE A 290 11.56 -1.93 10.35
CA PHE A 290 10.32 -1.16 10.27
C PHE A 290 9.11 -1.99 10.72
N ASN A 291 8.95 -3.18 10.18
CA ASN A 291 7.83 -4.07 10.52
C ASN A 291 7.77 -4.45 12.01
N ARG A 292 8.92 -4.56 12.66
CA ARG A 292 8.97 -4.87 14.10
C ARG A 292 8.26 -3.83 14.96
N TYR A 293 8.29 -2.57 14.56
CA TYR A 293 7.77 -1.46 15.35
C TYR A 293 6.46 -0.87 14.82
N HIS A 294 6.03 -1.23 13.59
CA HIS A 294 4.92 -0.57 12.91
C HIS A 294 3.87 -1.57 12.41
N THR A 295 2.91 -1.88 13.27
CA THR A 295 1.79 -2.78 12.92
C THR A 295 0.81 -2.09 11.97
N GLY A 296 0.27 -2.82 10.99
CA GLY A 296 -0.76 -2.33 10.07
C GLY A 296 -0.29 -1.31 9.03
N TRP A 297 1.01 -1.06 8.91
CA TRP A 297 1.55 -0.28 7.81
C TRP A 297 1.64 -1.12 6.53
N LYS A 298 1.45 -0.47 5.39
CA LYS A 298 1.72 -1.07 4.07
C LYS A 298 3.04 -0.50 3.53
N ILE A 299 3.89 -1.39 3.04
CA ILE A 299 5.24 -1.04 2.57
C ILE A 299 5.26 -1.16 1.04
N ASN A 300 5.52 -0.06 0.35
CA ASN A 300 5.55 0.00 -1.10
C ASN A 300 6.99 0.21 -1.58
N VAL A 301 7.55 -0.80 -2.25
CA VAL A 301 8.87 -0.78 -2.86
C VAL A 301 8.72 -0.52 -4.35
N PHE A 302 9.31 0.55 -4.84
CA PHE A 302 9.25 0.94 -6.24
C PHE A 302 10.57 0.65 -6.95
N CYS A 303 10.50 -0.06 -8.07
CA CYS A 303 11.65 -0.35 -8.92
C CYS A 303 11.40 0.19 -10.33
N PRO A 304 12.37 0.83 -10.99
CA PRO A 304 12.23 1.21 -12.39
C PRO A 304 12.18 -0.04 -13.27
N LYS A 305 11.33 -0.05 -14.30
CA LYS A 305 11.31 -1.13 -15.30
C LYS A 305 12.60 -1.16 -16.09
N ASP A 306 13.10 0.01 -16.45
CA ASP A 306 14.30 0.20 -17.25
C ASP A 306 15.28 1.12 -16.48
N PRO A 307 16.08 0.57 -15.56
CA PRO A 307 17.03 1.37 -14.78
C PRO A 307 18.16 1.92 -15.64
N VAL A 308 18.50 3.18 -15.44
CA VAL A 308 19.63 3.84 -16.09
C VAL A 308 20.91 3.55 -15.30
N LYS A 309 21.88 2.91 -15.94
CA LYS A 309 23.14 2.50 -15.31
C LYS A 309 24.19 3.63 -15.21
N THR A 310 23.92 4.82 -15.69
CA THR A 310 24.85 5.94 -15.62
C THR A 310 24.90 6.50 -14.19
N LYS A 311 26.08 6.56 -13.61
CA LYS A 311 26.32 7.18 -12.29
C LYS A 311 26.55 8.68 -12.48
N SER A 312 25.76 9.52 -11.83
CA SER A 312 25.93 10.99 -11.84
C SER A 312 26.64 11.51 -10.57
N TRP A 313 27.61 10.74 -10.04
CA TRP A 313 28.27 11.10 -8.79
C TRP A 313 29.45 12.05 -9.01
N THR A 314 29.40 13.21 -8.41
CA THR A 314 30.56 14.11 -8.26
C THR A 314 31.26 13.95 -6.91
N THR A 315 30.70 13.13 -6.03
CA THR A 315 31.21 12.87 -4.67
C THR A 315 31.93 11.53 -4.58
N ASN A 316 32.72 11.33 -3.51
CA ASN A 316 33.39 10.05 -3.22
C ASN A 316 32.44 8.93 -2.75
N GLU A 317 31.15 9.22 -2.68
CA GLU A 317 30.13 8.22 -2.35
C GLU A 317 30.01 7.19 -3.47
N GLN A 318 29.84 5.92 -3.12
CA GLN A 318 29.60 4.81 -4.05
C GLN A 318 30.69 4.47 -5.06
N LYS A 319 31.95 4.67 -4.72
CA LYS A 319 33.05 4.09 -5.52
C LYS A 319 33.03 2.56 -5.51
N ASP A 320 32.58 1.97 -4.39
CA ASP A 320 32.54 0.53 -4.19
C ASP A 320 31.11 0.01 -4.41
N GLU A 321 30.99 -1.16 -5.04
CA GLU A 321 29.73 -1.84 -5.27
C GLU A 321 29.51 -2.95 -4.25
N TYR A 322 28.24 -3.21 -3.92
CA TYR A 322 27.88 -4.41 -3.19
C TYR A 322 27.89 -5.61 -4.16
N THR A 323 28.73 -6.60 -3.88
CA THR A 323 28.90 -7.81 -4.70
C THR A 323 28.44 -9.08 -4.01
N GLY A 324 27.90 -8.97 -2.80
CA GLY A 324 27.43 -10.10 -2.00
C GLY A 324 26.09 -10.68 -2.48
N LYS A 325 25.51 -11.55 -1.66
CA LYS A 325 24.22 -12.20 -1.94
C LYS A 325 23.10 -11.16 -2.09
N ASN A 326 22.29 -11.30 -3.16
CA ASN A 326 21.11 -10.48 -3.36
C ASN A 326 19.94 -10.99 -2.51
N TYR A 327 19.45 -10.15 -1.59
CA TYR A 327 18.34 -10.45 -0.69
C TYR A 327 17.01 -9.86 -1.16
N PHE A 328 16.92 -9.31 -2.37
CA PHE A 328 15.72 -8.62 -2.85
C PHE A 328 14.48 -9.54 -2.85
N ASP A 329 14.64 -10.80 -3.24
CA ASP A 329 13.53 -11.76 -3.28
C ASP A 329 12.93 -12.08 -1.90
N GLU A 330 13.66 -11.83 -0.81
CA GLU A 330 13.14 -11.99 0.54
C GLU A 330 11.99 -11.01 0.85
N LEU A 331 11.94 -9.86 0.16
CA LEU A 331 10.84 -8.91 0.28
C LEU A 331 9.50 -9.52 -0.12
N ASN A 332 9.46 -10.43 -1.11
CA ASN A 332 8.25 -11.12 -1.55
C ASN A 332 7.63 -12.03 -0.49
N LYS A 333 8.40 -12.39 0.55
CA LYS A 333 7.94 -13.24 1.65
C LYS A 333 7.27 -12.45 2.78
N ILE A 334 7.32 -11.12 2.72
CA ILE A 334 6.79 -10.23 3.75
C ILE A 334 5.41 -9.73 3.31
N LEU A 335 4.35 -10.15 3.99
CA LEU A 335 2.95 -10.03 3.56
C LEU A 335 2.49 -8.59 3.29
N ASN A 336 2.98 -7.61 4.06
CA ASN A 336 2.60 -6.20 3.90
C ASN A 336 3.52 -5.41 2.95
N VAL A 337 4.42 -6.10 2.21
CA VAL A 337 5.30 -5.50 1.21
C VAL A 337 4.72 -5.65 -0.18
N ASN A 338 4.59 -4.54 -0.90
CA ASN A 338 4.11 -4.48 -2.28
C ASN A 338 5.24 -3.99 -3.19
N ILE A 339 5.69 -4.82 -4.12
CA ILE A 339 6.74 -4.44 -5.09
C ILE A 339 6.07 -3.94 -6.37
N HIS A 340 6.44 -2.72 -6.79
CA HIS A 340 5.88 -2.04 -7.95
C HIS A 340 6.98 -1.75 -8.98
N TYR A 341 6.85 -2.33 -10.17
CA TYR A 341 7.69 -1.98 -11.30
C TYR A 341 7.09 -0.79 -12.03
N ILE A 342 7.78 0.36 -11.99
CA ILE A 342 7.31 1.63 -12.54
C ILE A 342 8.00 1.98 -13.85
N ASP A 343 7.22 2.48 -14.79
CA ASP A 343 7.71 3.04 -16.04
C ASP A 343 7.72 4.57 -15.94
N PHE A 344 8.91 5.15 -15.95
CA PHE A 344 9.06 6.60 -15.88
C PHE A 344 8.45 7.33 -17.08
N ASN A 345 8.24 6.66 -18.23
CA ASN A 345 7.53 7.25 -19.37
C ASN A 345 6.08 7.61 -19.04
N ASN A 346 5.48 6.95 -18.06
CA ASN A 346 4.11 7.20 -17.58
C ASN A 346 4.06 8.22 -16.43
N LEU A 347 5.18 8.86 -16.07
CA LEU A 347 5.25 9.86 -15.01
C LEU A 347 5.41 11.28 -15.59
N PRO A 348 4.94 12.32 -14.90
CA PRO A 348 5.12 13.72 -15.31
C PRO A 348 6.55 14.20 -15.00
N PHE A 349 7.56 13.45 -15.39
CA PHE A 349 8.97 13.75 -15.28
C PHE A 349 9.59 13.76 -16.66
N LYS A 350 10.25 14.86 -17.08
CA LYS A 350 10.70 15.01 -18.46
C LYS A 350 12.02 14.29 -18.75
N HIS A 351 12.87 14.15 -17.74
CA HIS A 351 14.24 13.67 -17.88
C HIS A 351 14.34 12.16 -17.68
N LYS A 352 13.89 11.41 -18.71
CA LYS A 352 13.78 9.93 -18.62
C LYS A 352 15.15 9.24 -18.50
N ASP A 353 16.19 9.88 -19.04
CA ASP A 353 17.57 9.39 -19.02
C ASP A 353 18.37 9.86 -17.79
N ALA A 354 17.73 10.57 -16.86
CA ALA A 354 18.37 10.97 -15.61
C ALA A 354 18.81 9.75 -14.80
N SER A 355 19.86 9.91 -13.99
CA SER A 355 20.33 8.86 -13.08
C SER A 355 19.23 8.41 -12.12
N GLU A 356 19.35 7.19 -11.61
CA GLU A 356 18.36 6.64 -10.68
C GLU A 356 18.27 7.43 -9.37
N VAL A 357 19.32 8.13 -8.96
CA VAL A 357 19.29 9.06 -7.82
C VAL A 357 18.37 10.23 -8.09
N ILE A 358 18.53 10.89 -9.22
CA ILE A 358 17.66 12.02 -9.61
C ILE A 358 16.23 11.56 -9.81
N LYS A 359 16.02 10.37 -10.39
CA LYS A 359 14.69 9.75 -10.53
C LYS A 359 14.07 9.45 -9.16
N SER A 360 14.84 8.91 -8.22
CA SER A 360 14.42 8.68 -6.84
C SER A 360 14.04 10.00 -6.15
N ASP A 361 14.84 11.06 -6.31
CA ASP A 361 14.57 12.38 -5.73
C ASP A 361 13.28 13.01 -6.26
N PHE A 362 13.00 12.87 -7.56
CA PHE A 362 11.70 13.24 -8.12
C PHE A 362 10.58 12.35 -7.57
N PHE A 363 10.80 11.03 -7.57
CA PHE A 363 9.75 10.07 -7.29
C PHE A 363 9.25 10.15 -5.84
N ARG A 364 10.13 10.41 -4.86
CA ARG A 364 9.74 10.60 -3.45
C ARG A 364 8.74 11.74 -3.26
N LEU A 365 8.93 12.84 -3.97
CA LEU A 365 7.99 13.97 -3.95
C LEU A 365 6.66 13.61 -4.63
N TYR A 366 6.75 12.92 -5.77
CA TYR A 366 5.59 12.52 -6.55
C TYR A 366 4.69 11.55 -5.78
N VAL A 367 5.27 10.48 -5.20
CA VAL A 367 4.51 9.45 -4.50
C VAL A 367 3.87 10.00 -3.23
N LEU A 368 4.59 10.80 -2.45
CA LEU A 368 4.04 11.44 -1.25
C LEU A 368 2.97 12.48 -1.58
N ASN A 369 3.10 13.23 -2.69
CA ASN A 369 2.04 14.14 -3.11
C ASN A 369 0.78 13.42 -3.55
N LYS A 370 0.94 12.24 -4.17
CA LYS A 370 -0.18 11.46 -4.71
C LYS A 370 -0.90 10.63 -3.63
N TYR A 371 -0.16 9.97 -2.74
CA TYR A 371 -0.72 9.01 -1.77
C TYR A 371 -0.52 9.44 -0.32
N GLY A 372 0.43 10.31 -0.04
CA GLY A 372 0.85 10.61 1.32
C GLY A 372 1.70 9.50 1.92
N GLY A 373 2.02 9.61 3.21
CA GLY A 373 2.77 8.61 3.96
C GLY A 373 4.18 9.03 4.32
N LEU A 374 5.04 8.04 4.55
CA LEU A 374 6.45 8.16 4.91
C LEU A 374 7.31 7.72 3.73
N TRP A 375 8.23 8.57 3.30
CA TRP A 375 9.37 8.15 2.48
C TRP A 375 10.52 7.74 3.38
N SER A 376 11.20 6.65 3.04
CA SER A 376 12.46 6.22 3.63
C SER A 376 13.42 5.73 2.55
N ASP A 377 14.70 6.07 2.67
CA ASP A 377 15.73 5.38 1.92
C ASP A 377 15.99 4.00 2.55
N PHE A 378 16.59 3.08 1.77
CA PHE A 378 16.86 1.69 2.21
C PHE A 378 18.11 1.56 3.11
N ASP A 379 18.50 2.62 3.78
CA ASP A 379 19.66 2.64 4.65
C ASP A 379 19.38 3.17 6.06
N ILE A 380 18.14 2.95 6.52
CA ILE A 380 17.73 3.24 7.90
C ILE A 380 17.33 1.94 8.60
N VAL A 381 17.99 1.60 9.70
CA VAL A 381 17.53 0.56 10.62
C VAL A 381 16.65 1.22 11.68
N TYR A 382 15.39 0.82 11.75
CA TYR A 382 14.45 1.35 12.74
C TYR A 382 14.69 0.72 14.10
N THR A 383 14.80 1.54 15.13
CA THR A 383 15.07 1.15 16.53
C THR A 383 13.89 1.42 17.45
N ASN A 384 12.91 2.20 16.97
CA ASN A 384 11.69 2.52 17.72
C ASN A 384 10.56 2.92 16.75
N ASN A 385 9.40 3.21 17.30
CA ASN A 385 8.19 3.54 16.55
C ASN A 385 8.15 5.02 16.17
N VAL A 386 8.09 5.30 14.86
CA VAL A 386 8.01 6.66 14.29
C VAL A 386 6.75 7.40 14.75
N GLU A 387 5.62 6.70 14.92
CA GLU A 387 4.36 7.31 15.34
C GLU A 387 4.43 7.84 16.77
N LYS A 388 5.08 7.08 17.68
CA LYS A 388 5.33 7.53 19.07
C LYS A 388 6.15 8.80 19.10
N TYR A 389 7.24 8.83 18.32
CA TYR A 389 8.08 10.02 18.18
C TYR A 389 7.25 11.22 17.70
N HIS A 390 6.47 11.06 16.64
CA HIS A 390 5.65 12.15 16.10
C HIS A 390 4.57 12.61 17.09
N LYS A 391 3.92 11.71 17.79
CA LYS A 391 2.92 12.05 18.81
C LYS A 391 3.49 12.96 19.89
N THR A 392 4.76 12.76 20.24
CA THR A 392 5.44 13.54 21.29
C THR A 392 5.99 14.87 20.77
N HIS A 393 6.60 14.87 19.56
CA HIS A 393 7.41 15.98 19.07
C HIS A 393 6.72 16.86 18.03
N VAL A 394 5.74 16.32 17.26
CA VAL A 394 5.07 17.08 16.20
C VAL A 394 3.82 17.78 16.73
N LYS A 395 3.83 19.11 16.70
CA LYS A 395 2.72 19.94 17.19
C LYS A 395 1.93 20.58 16.06
N GLY A 396 0.62 20.65 16.23
CA GLY A 396 -0.30 21.28 15.28
C GLY A 396 -0.54 20.45 14.02
N ASP A 397 -1.41 20.96 13.15
CA ASP A 397 -1.81 20.29 11.90
C ASP A 397 -0.74 20.46 10.81
N LYS A 398 0.14 19.46 10.67
CA LYS A 398 1.20 19.44 9.70
C LYS A 398 0.83 18.60 8.48
N LYS A 399 1.12 19.12 7.28
CA LYS A 399 0.89 18.39 6.02
C LYS A 399 2.16 17.86 5.40
N MET A 400 3.32 18.35 5.85
CA MET A 400 4.64 17.85 5.49
C MET A 400 5.56 17.94 6.70
N LEU A 401 6.37 16.92 6.91
CA LEU A 401 7.43 16.90 7.92
C LEU A 401 8.75 16.62 7.26
N ILE A 402 9.72 17.47 7.49
CA ILE A 402 11.12 17.33 7.08
C ILE A 402 12.03 17.38 8.30
N TYR A 403 13.23 16.90 8.13
CA TYR A 403 14.22 16.83 9.19
C TYR A 403 15.42 17.70 8.84
N ARG A 404 16.13 18.22 9.85
CA ARG A 404 17.35 19.01 9.65
C ARG A 404 18.31 18.78 10.79
N TYR A 405 19.58 18.91 10.52
CA TYR A 405 20.62 18.98 11.56
C TYR A 405 21.55 20.15 11.30
N LEU A 406 22.18 20.67 12.35
CA LEU A 406 23.20 21.70 12.23
C LEU A 406 24.53 21.04 11.85
N TRP A 407 25.08 21.45 10.70
CA TRP A 407 26.46 21.14 10.35
C TRP A 407 27.35 22.22 10.98
N GLU A 408 27.91 21.93 12.13
CA GLU A 408 28.63 22.89 12.96
C GLU A 408 29.84 23.51 12.26
N GLU A 409 30.64 22.72 11.55
CA GLU A 409 31.83 23.18 10.82
C GLU A 409 31.48 24.21 9.75
N ALA A 410 30.35 24.10 9.10
CA ALA A 410 29.86 25.00 8.08
C ALA A 410 28.88 26.04 8.63
N ASN A 411 28.54 25.99 9.90
CA ASN A 411 27.52 26.80 10.58
C ASN A 411 26.21 26.94 9.78
N ARG A 412 25.75 25.83 9.21
CA ARG A 412 24.53 25.79 8.39
C ARG A 412 23.68 24.57 8.68
N TYR A 413 22.37 24.72 8.51
CA TYR A 413 21.46 23.58 8.54
C TYR A 413 21.54 22.76 7.26
N VAL A 414 21.57 21.43 7.39
CA VAL A 414 21.44 20.46 6.30
C VAL A 414 20.06 19.81 6.44
N ILE A 415 19.38 19.65 5.31
CA ILE A 415 18.07 19.01 5.25
C ILE A 415 18.23 17.71 4.45
N PRO A 416 18.48 16.59 5.11
CA PRO A 416 18.54 15.29 4.43
C PRO A 416 17.13 14.89 3.98
N ILE A 417 17.05 14.25 2.82
CA ILE A 417 15.78 13.84 2.22
C ILE A 417 15.58 12.32 2.23
N GLY A 418 16.47 11.60 2.88
CA GLY A 418 16.37 10.14 3.02
C GLY A 418 15.15 9.68 3.83
N LEU A 419 14.58 10.60 4.64
CA LEU A 419 13.35 10.35 5.39
C LEU A 419 12.54 11.64 5.52
N PHE A 420 11.28 11.61 5.09
CA PHE A 420 10.32 12.69 5.33
C PHE A 420 8.88 12.21 5.10
N LEU A 421 7.89 12.98 5.60
CA LEU A 421 6.48 12.63 5.52
C LEU A 421 5.68 13.69 4.77
N GLY A 422 4.62 13.25 4.11
CA GLY A 422 3.68 14.13 3.43
C GLY A 422 2.25 13.61 3.51
N ARG A 423 1.28 14.53 3.60
CA ARG A 423 -0.11 14.20 3.27
C ARG A 423 -0.30 14.31 1.76
N LYS A 424 -1.21 13.52 1.23
CA LYS A 424 -1.58 13.60 -0.19
C LYS A 424 -2.12 14.99 -0.55
N HIS A 425 -1.81 15.44 -1.77
CA HIS A 425 -2.26 16.70 -2.33
C HIS A 425 -1.93 17.95 -1.48
N ASN A 426 -0.85 17.91 -0.72
CA ASN A 426 -0.48 19.09 0.06
C ASN A 426 0.15 20.18 -0.81
N SER A 427 -0.05 21.43 -0.41
CA SER A 427 0.35 22.62 -1.18
C SER A 427 1.87 22.72 -1.36
N ILE A 428 2.64 22.21 -0.40
CA ILE A 428 4.11 22.28 -0.40
C ILE A 428 4.68 21.35 -1.47
N LEU A 429 4.33 20.05 -1.42
CA LEU A 429 4.78 19.07 -2.41
C LEU A 429 4.29 19.43 -3.82
N SER A 430 3.03 19.88 -3.95
CA SER A 430 2.48 20.32 -5.23
C SER A 430 3.25 21.52 -5.80
N GLY A 431 3.61 22.50 -4.95
CA GLY A 431 4.38 23.66 -5.36
C GLY A 431 5.81 23.31 -5.77
N ILE A 432 6.48 22.39 -5.05
CA ILE A 432 7.80 21.88 -5.41
C ILE A 432 7.75 21.19 -6.78
N LEU A 433 6.80 20.24 -6.96
CA LEU A 433 6.66 19.50 -8.21
C LEU A 433 6.36 20.39 -9.42
N GLN A 434 5.53 21.43 -9.27
CA GLN A 434 5.25 22.39 -10.34
C GLN A 434 6.50 23.19 -10.77
N ASN A 435 7.49 23.30 -9.93
CA ASN A 435 8.71 24.07 -10.16
C ASN A 435 9.97 23.20 -10.30
N ILE A 436 9.84 21.88 -10.28
CA ILE A 436 10.97 20.95 -10.18
C ILE A 436 11.97 21.07 -11.32
N GLU A 437 11.49 21.39 -12.53
CA GLU A 437 12.32 21.60 -13.72
C GLU A 437 13.34 22.75 -13.57
N LYS A 438 13.08 23.71 -12.69
CA LYS A 438 14.00 24.82 -12.41
C LYS A 438 15.24 24.40 -11.63
N PHE A 439 15.16 23.25 -10.97
CA PHE A 439 16.23 22.71 -10.13
C PHE A 439 17.00 21.58 -10.82
N TYR A 440 16.48 21.07 -11.93
CA TYR A 440 17.14 19.98 -12.64
C TYR A 440 18.50 20.41 -13.22
N ASN A 441 19.55 19.70 -12.84
CA ASN A 441 20.89 19.81 -13.41
C ASN A 441 21.50 18.39 -13.49
N PRO A 442 21.72 17.83 -14.69
CA PRO A 442 22.23 16.46 -14.85
C PRO A 442 23.64 16.27 -14.28
N ASP A 443 24.43 17.35 -14.21
CA ASP A 443 25.82 17.33 -13.74
C ASP A 443 25.93 17.49 -12.23
N GLN A 444 24.79 17.66 -11.53
CA GLN A 444 24.77 17.97 -10.11
C GLN A 444 24.05 16.91 -9.30
N TYR A 445 24.83 16.18 -8.51
CA TYR A 445 24.31 15.18 -7.56
C TYR A 445 23.31 15.81 -6.58
N GLN A 446 22.18 15.14 -6.35
CA GLN A 446 21.09 15.60 -5.47
C GLN A 446 20.49 16.98 -5.84
N CYS A 447 20.54 17.38 -7.13
CA CYS A 447 19.98 18.66 -7.57
C CYS A 447 18.46 18.76 -7.26
N LEU A 448 17.71 17.65 -7.35
CA LEU A 448 16.30 17.55 -6.96
C LEU A 448 16.09 17.07 -5.51
N GLY A 449 17.18 16.78 -4.82
CA GLY A 449 17.22 16.27 -3.45
C GLY A 449 17.58 17.33 -2.42
N CYS A 450 18.62 17.04 -1.62
CA CYS A 450 19.06 17.89 -0.51
C CYS A 450 19.37 19.32 -0.95
N GLN A 451 19.95 19.54 -2.14
CA GLN A 451 20.28 20.89 -2.62
C GLN A 451 19.04 21.72 -2.89
N MET A 452 18.03 21.14 -3.55
CA MET A 452 16.76 21.82 -3.77
C MET A 452 16.05 22.14 -2.45
N PHE A 453 16.02 21.19 -1.51
CA PHE A 453 15.41 21.40 -0.19
C PHE A 453 16.12 22.47 0.62
N GLN A 454 17.47 22.50 0.59
CA GLN A 454 18.24 23.57 1.22
C GLN A 454 17.93 24.91 0.58
N TYR A 455 17.86 24.99 -0.75
CA TYR A 455 17.51 26.23 -1.46
C TYR A 455 16.11 26.73 -1.07
N ILE A 456 15.13 25.82 -0.99
CA ILE A 456 13.73 26.18 -0.71
C ILE A 456 13.52 26.53 0.78
N PHE A 457 14.11 25.78 1.71
CA PHE A 457 13.76 25.82 3.14
C PHE A 457 14.86 26.44 4.03
N ASN A 458 16.05 26.74 3.50
CA ASN A 458 17.08 27.44 4.28
C ASN A 458 16.77 28.94 4.36
N LYS A 459 16.87 29.52 5.57
CA LYS A 459 16.56 30.93 5.81
C LYS A 459 17.38 31.90 4.94
N GLU A 460 18.63 31.56 4.66
CA GLU A 460 19.53 32.44 3.87
C GLU A 460 19.07 32.58 2.41
N ASN A 461 18.45 31.55 1.84
CA ASN A 461 17.98 31.52 0.45
C ASN A 461 16.46 31.70 0.30
N TYR A 462 15.75 31.88 1.41
CA TYR A 462 14.29 31.98 1.43
C TYR A 462 13.73 33.08 0.53
N MET A 463 14.44 34.22 0.43
CA MET A 463 14.04 35.35 -0.41
C MET A 463 14.10 35.01 -1.90
N ASN A 464 15.06 34.20 -2.32
CA ASN A 464 15.21 33.74 -3.72
C ASN A 464 14.22 32.66 -4.10
N ALA A 465 13.76 31.86 -3.11
CA ALA A 465 12.74 30.84 -3.31
C ALA A 465 11.30 31.40 -3.30
N LYS A 466 11.12 32.68 -3.04
CA LYS A 466 9.82 33.34 -2.93
C LYS A 466 8.85 33.04 -4.08
N PRO A 467 9.25 32.96 -5.36
CA PRO A 467 8.35 32.56 -6.45
C PRO A 467 7.85 31.11 -6.35
N VAL A 468 8.67 30.20 -5.81
CA VAL A 468 8.32 28.80 -5.58
C VAL A 468 7.38 28.67 -4.38
N LEU A 469 7.56 29.52 -3.37
CA LEU A 469 6.89 29.45 -2.08
C LEU A 469 5.59 30.30 -2.01
N GLN A 470 5.34 31.20 -2.96
CA GLN A 470 4.20 32.13 -2.92
C GLN A 470 2.83 31.46 -2.72
N LYS A 471 2.69 30.20 -3.16
CA LYS A 471 1.45 29.42 -3.03
C LYS A 471 1.51 28.39 -1.91
N MET A 472 2.63 28.27 -1.19
CA MET A 472 2.82 27.26 -0.15
C MET A 472 2.37 27.79 1.21
N LYS A 473 1.61 26.98 1.95
CA LYS A 473 1.27 27.28 3.34
C LYS A 473 2.36 26.74 4.25
N LEU A 474 3.38 27.55 4.50
CA LEU A 474 4.53 27.16 5.34
C LEU A 474 4.16 26.85 6.79
N THR A 475 3.02 27.32 7.29
CA THR A 475 2.47 26.91 8.59
C THR A 475 2.14 25.41 8.66
N GLU A 476 1.92 24.78 7.49
CA GLU A 476 1.66 23.35 7.35
C GLU A 476 2.95 22.51 7.29
N LEU A 477 4.13 23.17 7.21
CA LEU A 477 5.43 22.51 7.29
C LEU A 477 5.84 22.29 8.75
N GLY A 478 6.24 21.08 9.08
CA GLY A 478 6.95 20.73 10.31
C GLY A 478 8.42 20.49 10.02
N MET A 479 9.30 21.01 10.89
CA MET A 479 10.73 20.71 10.87
C MET A 479 11.13 20.07 12.19
N GLN A 480 11.78 18.91 12.14
CA GLN A 480 12.24 18.15 13.29
C GLN A 480 13.78 18.02 13.25
N ASP A 481 14.37 17.62 14.37
CA ASP A 481 15.79 17.31 14.40
C ASP A 481 16.04 15.97 13.70
N ALA A 482 17.01 15.93 12.79
CA ALA A 482 17.37 14.72 12.07
C ALA A 482 18.14 13.71 12.95
N GLN A 483 18.61 14.08 14.13
CA GLN A 483 19.24 13.15 15.07
C GLN A 483 18.33 11.98 15.46
N CYS A 484 17.00 12.15 15.32
CA CYS A 484 16.04 11.07 15.57
C CYS A 484 16.23 9.82 14.68
N TYR A 485 16.87 9.96 13.52
CA TYR A 485 17.26 8.81 12.66
C TYR A 485 18.71 8.92 12.14
N LEU A 486 19.38 10.02 12.43
CA LEU A 486 20.79 10.28 12.17
C LEU A 486 21.54 10.54 13.50
N PRO A 487 21.50 9.61 14.46
CA PRO A 487 22.17 9.80 15.75
C PRO A 487 23.68 9.90 15.59
N MET A 488 24.22 9.37 14.49
CA MET A 488 25.63 9.50 14.07
C MET A 488 25.68 10.20 12.71
N LYS A 489 26.58 11.17 12.58
CA LYS A 489 26.78 11.94 11.35
C LYS A 489 27.73 11.20 10.41
N TRP A 490 27.80 11.65 9.15
CA TRP A 490 28.70 11.11 8.13
C TRP A 490 30.18 11.05 8.54
N ASN A 491 30.66 11.98 9.32
CA ASN A 491 32.03 12.01 9.84
C ASN A 491 32.25 11.13 11.10
N GLU A 492 31.23 10.38 11.53
CA GLU A 492 31.26 9.53 12.73
C GLU A 492 31.04 8.04 12.40
N LEU A 493 31.25 7.63 11.14
CA LEU A 493 31.02 6.23 10.70
C LEU A 493 31.89 5.22 11.45
N ASP A 494 33.08 5.59 11.88
CA ASP A 494 33.91 4.72 12.73
C ASP A 494 33.18 4.29 14.02
N LYS A 495 32.39 5.16 14.62
CA LYS A 495 31.55 4.83 15.79
C LYS A 495 30.53 3.75 15.48
N MET A 496 30.03 3.71 14.24
CA MET A 496 29.00 2.77 13.82
C MET A 496 29.56 1.40 13.43
N TYR A 497 30.70 1.38 12.73
CA TYR A 497 31.25 0.19 12.08
C TYR A 497 32.48 -0.42 12.78
N LYS A 498 33.16 0.34 13.66
CA LYS A 498 34.47 -0.06 14.21
C LYS A 498 34.59 0.08 15.73
N ASP A 499 33.69 0.85 16.37
CA ASP A 499 33.76 1.12 17.80
C ASP A 499 32.89 0.13 18.61
N PRO A 500 33.46 -0.83 19.34
CA PRO A 500 32.72 -1.78 20.13
C PRO A 500 32.10 -1.18 21.41
N SER A 501 32.44 0.07 21.76
CA SER A 501 31.84 0.77 22.92
C SER A 501 30.46 1.33 22.63
N VAL A 502 30.12 1.60 21.36
CA VAL A 502 28.80 2.08 20.95
C VAL A 502 27.84 0.90 20.87
N LYS A 503 26.81 0.91 21.71
CA LYS A 503 25.85 -0.19 21.86
C LYS A 503 24.49 0.14 21.30
N ALA A 504 23.80 -0.87 20.73
CA ALA A 504 22.44 -0.70 20.21
C ALA A 504 21.47 -0.20 21.29
N VAL A 505 21.66 -0.57 22.55
CA VAL A 505 20.82 -0.11 23.65
C VAL A 505 20.82 1.42 23.79
N SER A 506 21.91 2.11 23.46
CA SER A 506 21.99 3.57 23.55
C SER A 506 21.03 4.29 22.57
N VAL A 507 20.81 3.71 21.39
CA VAL A 507 19.87 4.27 20.39
C VAL A 507 18.46 3.71 20.52
N GLU A 508 18.27 2.55 21.16
CA GLU A 508 16.96 1.91 21.33
C GLU A 508 16.20 2.42 22.56
N THR A 509 16.92 2.81 23.60
CA THR A 509 16.32 3.35 24.82
C THR A 509 16.16 4.86 24.79
N ASP A 510 16.77 5.53 23.81
CA ASP A 510 16.60 6.97 23.61
C ASP A 510 15.21 7.24 23.03
N PRO A 511 14.31 7.94 23.78
CA PRO A 511 12.96 8.23 23.30
C PRO A 511 12.93 9.20 22.12
N ASP A 512 14.03 9.90 21.87
CA ASP A 512 14.17 10.88 20.80
C ASP A 512 14.78 10.25 19.53
N VAL A 513 15.14 8.95 19.56
CA VAL A 513 15.68 8.20 18.43
C VAL A 513 14.73 7.09 18.01
N PHE A 514 14.39 7.03 16.73
CA PHE A 514 13.59 5.94 16.17
C PHE A 514 14.30 5.17 15.04
N GLY A 515 15.51 5.57 14.66
CA GLY A 515 16.26 4.89 13.62
C GLY A 515 17.75 5.22 13.62
N VAL A 516 18.50 4.42 12.87
CA VAL A 516 19.94 4.60 12.63
C VAL A 516 20.17 4.57 11.13
N HIS A 517 20.52 5.71 10.55
CA HIS A 517 20.92 5.81 9.15
C HIS A 517 22.35 5.29 9.00
N TRP A 518 22.52 4.21 8.23
CA TRP A 518 23.80 3.51 8.12
C TRP A 518 24.61 3.86 6.86
N PHE A 519 24.13 4.86 6.08
CA PHE A 519 24.83 5.46 4.95
C PHE A 519 25.31 4.46 3.88
N ASN A 520 24.36 3.84 3.18
CA ASN A 520 24.62 2.83 2.13
C ASN A 520 25.67 3.26 1.08
N GLY A 521 25.82 4.56 0.83
CA GLY A 521 26.82 5.12 -0.08
C GLY A 521 28.26 5.14 0.46
N ALA A 522 28.47 4.92 1.76
CA ALA A 522 29.78 5.02 2.38
C ALA A 522 30.66 3.79 2.09
N ALA A 523 31.97 3.99 1.98
CA ALA A 523 32.93 2.91 1.80
C ALA A 523 32.91 1.88 2.96
N ASP A 524 32.82 2.37 4.21
CA ASP A 524 32.72 1.53 5.40
C ASP A 524 31.46 0.64 5.37
N ALA A 525 30.32 1.20 4.93
CA ALA A 525 29.07 0.46 4.77
C ALA A 525 29.19 -0.64 3.69
N LYS A 526 29.78 -0.31 2.53
CA LYS A 526 30.01 -1.29 1.46
C LYS A 526 30.98 -2.39 1.90
N HIS A 527 32.07 -2.00 2.56
CA HIS A 527 33.00 -2.96 3.13
C HIS A 527 32.33 -3.91 4.13
N TYR A 528 31.53 -3.35 5.04
CA TYR A 528 30.77 -4.14 6.00
C TYR A 528 29.80 -5.10 5.30
N CYS A 529 28.96 -4.61 4.39
CA CYS A 529 27.98 -5.44 3.67
C CYS A 529 28.64 -6.57 2.88
N ASN A 530 29.79 -6.31 2.21
CA ASN A 530 30.50 -7.31 1.41
C ASN A 530 31.18 -8.39 2.26
N ASN A 531 31.50 -8.09 3.52
CA ASN A 531 32.15 -9.02 4.45
C ASN A 531 31.19 -9.60 5.50
N LEU A 532 29.90 -9.24 5.46
CA LEU A 532 28.90 -9.71 6.41
C LEU A 532 28.61 -11.21 6.21
N ASP A 533 28.98 -12.01 7.18
CA ASP A 533 28.65 -13.43 7.30
C ASP A 533 27.64 -13.59 8.44
N LEU A 534 26.37 -13.84 8.08
CA LEU A 534 25.26 -13.94 9.03
C LEU A 534 25.41 -15.13 9.96
N ASP A 535 25.90 -16.27 9.47
CA ASP A 535 26.06 -17.48 10.28
C ASP A 535 27.20 -17.31 11.32
N LYS A 536 28.28 -16.68 10.91
CA LYS A 536 29.38 -16.33 11.81
C LYS A 536 28.93 -15.30 12.85
N LEU A 537 28.19 -14.25 12.42
CA LEU A 537 27.70 -13.21 13.31
C LEU A 537 26.76 -13.78 14.37
N LYS A 538 25.90 -14.76 13.99
CA LYS A 538 24.97 -15.45 14.89
C LYS A 538 25.67 -16.06 16.10
N SER A 539 26.83 -16.66 15.89
CA SER A 539 27.63 -17.38 16.91
C SER A 539 28.71 -16.53 17.59
N SER A 540 29.04 -15.35 17.06
CA SER A 540 30.09 -14.47 17.58
C SER A 540 29.54 -13.33 18.45
N SER A 541 30.40 -12.65 19.22
CA SER A 541 30.08 -11.41 19.90
C SER A 541 30.09 -10.25 18.90
N PRO A 542 29.07 -9.33 18.93
CA PRO A 542 29.08 -8.12 18.11
C PRO A 542 30.33 -7.27 18.33
N GLN A 543 30.91 -6.76 17.26
CA GLN A 543 32.13 -5.94 17.31
C GLN A 543 31.82 -4.44 17.07
N CYS A 544 30.62 -4.10 16.66
CA CYS A 544 30.20 -2.74 16.41
C CYS A 544 28.68 -2.59 16.58
N LEU A 545 28.17 -1.35 16.49
CA LEU A 545 26.76 -1.05 16.59
C LEU A 545 25.93 -1.82 15.53
N ILE A 546 26.40 -1.84 14.27
CA ILE A 546 25.67 -2.50 13.19
C ILE A 546 25.56 -4.01 13.43
N ASP A 547 26.60 -4.67 13.95
CA ASP A 547 26.53 -6.08 14.34
C ASP A 547 25.41 -6.33 15.36
N GLU A 548 25.30 -5.47 16.38
CA GLU A 548 24.25 -5.61 17.40
C GLU A 548 22.85 -5.46 16.79
N LEU A 549 22.68 -4.51 15.87
CA LEU A 549 21.40 -4.29 15.19
C LEU A 549 21.05 -5.46 14.27
N VAL A 550 21.99 -5.91 13.44
CA VAL A 550 21.81 -7.07 12.53
C VAL A 550 21.46 -8.33 13.32
N LYS A 551 22.18 -8.61 14.40
CA LYS A 551 22.03 -9.83 15.19
C LYS A 551 20.62 -10.04 15.77
N LYS A 552 19.82 -9.00 15.88
CA LYS A 552 18.43 -9.07 16.37
C LYS A 552 17.44 -9.66 15.35
N TYR A 553 17.88 -9.82 14.09
CA TYR A 553 17.02 -10.24 12.97
C TYR A 553 17.53 -11.49 12.25
N ILE A 554 18.58 -12.18 12.79
CA ILE A 554 19.15 -13.41 12.22
C ILE A 554 18.99 -14.63 13.13
#